data_1553cb2e1c89637bcaa3a08c62f9f6a8
#
_entry.id   1553cb2e1c89637bcaa3a08c62f9f6a8
#
_cell.length_a   1.000
_cell.length_b   1.000
_cell.length_c   1.000
_cell.angle_alpha   90.00
_cell.angle_beta   90.00
_cell.angle_gamma   90.00
#
_symmetry.space_group_name_H-M   'P 1'
#
loop_
_entity.id
_entity.type
_entity.pdbx_description
1 polymer ?
#
loop_
_entity_poly.entity_id
_entity_poly.type
_entity_poly.pdbx_seq_one_letter_code
_entity_poly.pdbx_strand_id
1 'polypeptide(L)'
;VMLMWAANGELDCQARHIGEFGNYTIYKENEAAGDYTTVILNRTKCDGLHMNLTTKNERLRALFNERDFRLACSYMFNREEYLEFIYEGFGTPKQYTPPEGSPLYYEKLANAYLEYDPDKANELLDGLGYSERDSDGYRVYPDGSGDRVSINYLAININATQTTEMLADYFRDI
;
A
#
# COMPACT_ATOMS: atom_id res chain seq x y z
N VAL A 1 13.33 -18.46 15.27
CA VAL A 1 14.69 -18.67 15.83
C VAL A 1 15.46 -17.34 15.86
N MET A 2 15.68 -16.66 14.71
CA MET A 2 16.48 -15.43 14.64
C MET A 2 15.92 -14.29 15.53
N LEU A 3 14.59 -14.13 15.60
CA LEU A 3 13.92 -13.17 16.47
C LEU A 3 14.31 -13.41 17.96
N MET A 4 14.32 -14.65 18.40
CA MET A 4 14.68 -14.98 19.76
C MET A 4 16.16 -14.68 20.06
N TRP A 5 17.05 -14.98 19.13
CA TRP A 5 18.47 -14.62 19.28
C TRP A 5 18.68 -13.10 19.37
N ALA A 6 17.94 -12.34 18.54
CA ALA A 6 17.98 -10.88 18.60
C ALA A 6 17.44 -10.36 19.95
N ALA A 7 16.28 -10.86 20.39
CA ALA A 7 15.68 -10.45 21.66
C ALA A 7 16.53 -10.83 22.90
N ASN A 8 17.29 -11.92 22.83
CA ASN A 8 18.18 -12.35 23.89
C ASN A 8 19.56 -11.67 23.86
N GLY A 9 19.88 -10.83 22.90
CA GLY A 9 21.20 -10.23 22.76
C GLY A 9 22.29 -11.18 22.24
N GLU A 10 21.90 -12.26 21.57
CA GLU A 10 22.84 -13.24 21.01
C GLU A 10 23.43 -12.83 19.66
N LEU A 11 23.03 -11.65 19.15
CA LEU A 11 23.47 -11.11 17.87
C LEU A 11 24.13 -9.73 18.06
N ASP A 12 25.32 -9.55 17.54
CA ASP A 12 26.06 -8.27 17.63
C ASP A 12 25.40 -7.17 16.79
N CYS A 13 24.87 -7.51 15.61
CA CYS A 13 24.15 -6.59 14.73
C CYS A 13 23.25 -7.35 13.77
N GLN A 14 22.00 -6.95 13.66
CA GLN A 14 21.08 -7.53 12.68
C GLN A 14 20.05 -6.49 12.21
N ALA A 15 19.82 -6.43 10.90
CA ALA A 15 18.83 -5.53 10.30
C ALA A 15 17.89 -6.24 9.31
N ARG A 16 18.20 -7.46 8.87
CA ARG A 16 17.45 -8.18 7.85
C ARG A 16 16.68 -9.34 8.49
N HIS A 17 15.43 -9.54 8.02
CA HIS A 17 14.52 -10.61 8.49
C HIS A 17 14.06 -10.52 9.96
N ILE A 18 14.31 -9.42 10.64
CA ILE A 18 13.83 -9.15 11.99
C ILE A 18 13.06 -7.83 12.11
N GLY A 19 13.02 -7.05 11.03
CA GLY A 19 12.48 -5.67 11.00
C GLY A 19 10.97 -5.58 10.77
N GLU A 20 10.19 -6.56 11.18
CA GLU A 20 8.73 -6.48 11.19
C GLU A 20 8.27 -5.68 12.43
N PHE A 21 7.40 -4.69 12.23
CA PHE A 21 6.96 -3.78 13.30
C PHE A 21 6.27 -4.53 14.45
N GLY A 22 5.50 -5.57 14.18
CA GLY A 22 4.91 -6.42 15.22
C GLY A 22 5.91 -7.06 16.19
N ASN A 23 7.21 -7.00 15.92
CA ASN A 23 8.26 -7.47 16.83
C ASN A 23 8.95 -6.33 17.60
N TYR A 24 8.60 -5.07 17.31
CA TYR A 24 9.27 -3.89 17.88
C TYR A 24 9.21 -3.87 19.41
N THR A 25 8.03 -4.09 19.97
CA THR A 25 7.80 -4.11 21.42
C THR A 25 8.67 -5.16 22.10
N ILE A 26 8.78 -6.36 21.53
CA ILE A 26 9.61 -7.45 22.05
C ILE A 26 11.09 -7.01 22.14
N TYR A 27 11.58 -6.36 21.08
CA TYR A 27 12.97 -5.87 21.09
C TYR A 27 13.18 -4.75 22.11
N LYS A 28 12.25 -3.80 22.20
CA LYS A 28 12.37 -2.69 23.16
C LYS A 28 12.32 -3.14 24.62
N GLU A 29 11.47 -4.08 24.95
CA GLU A 29 11.36 -4.62 26.31
C GLU A 29 12.59 -5.40 26.75
N ASN A 30 13.31 -6.02 25.83
CA ASN A 30 14.48 -6.85 26.14
C ASN A 30 15.83 -6.13 25.93
N GLU A 31 15.86 -4.87 25.51
CA GLU A 31 17.10 -4.11 25.30
C GLU A 31 18.07 -4.16 26.48
N ALA A 32 17.54 -3.91 27.68
CA ALA A 32 18.38 -3.87 28.89
C ALA A 32 18.93 -5.24 29.30
N ALA A 33 18.15 -6.31 29.13
CA ALA A 33 18.55 -7.66 29.47
C ALA A 33 19.52 -8.28 28.45
N GLY A 34 19.33 -7.91 27.15
CA GLY A 34 20.14 -8.40 26.03
C GLY A 34 21.35 -7.53 25.71
N ASP A 35 21.52 -6.40 26.39
CA ASP A 35 22.62 -5.42 26.16
C ASP A 35 22.76 -4.96 24.72
N TYR A 36 21.61 -4.59 24.09
CA TYR A 36 21.56 -4.06 22.72
C TYR A 36 20.68 -2.82 22.63
N THR A 37 20.68 -2.17 21.48
CA THR A 37 19.81 -1.03 21.17
C THR A 37 19.02 -1.30 19.90
N THR A 38 17.70 -1.13 19.96
CA THR A 38 16.80 -1.20 18.80
C THR A 38 16.75 0.15 18.11
N VAL A 39 17.17 0.22 16.86
CA VAL A 39 17.18 1.43 16.05
C VAL A 39 16.20 1.29 14.91
N ILE A 40 15.23 2.20 14.83
CA ILE A 40 14.34 2.32 13.66
C ILE A 40 15.09 3.06 12.57
N LEU A 41 15.35 2.37 11.47
CA LEU A 41 15.97 2.98 10.28
C LEU A 41 14.90 3.59 9.40
N ASN A 42 14.99 4.90 9.17
CA ASN A 42 14.15 5.55 8.19
C ASN A 42 14.57 5.12 6.77
N ARG A 43 13.75 4.30 6.14
CA ARG A 43 13.94 3.85 4.76
C ARG A 43 12.74 4.25 3.92
N THR A 44 12.97 4.61 2.68
CA THR A 44 11.89 4.68 1.70
C THR A 44 11.50 3.25 1.34
N LYS A 45 10.52 2.71 2.04
CA LYS A 45 9.82 1.51 1.63
C LYS A 45 8.52 1.98 0.97
N CYS A 46 8.29 1.57 -0.25
CA CYS A 46 7.03 1.84 -0.92
C CYS A 46 6.25 0.53 -1.01
N ASP A 47 5.24 0.42 -0.18
CA ASP A 47 4.17 -0.54 -0.41
C ASP A 47 3.19 0.17 -1.35
N GLY A 48 3.15 -0.26 -2.60
CA GLY A 48 2.38 0.43 -3.64
C GLY A 48 1.71 -0.52 -4.60
N LEU A 49 0.62 -0.05 -5.18
CA LEU A 49 -0.09 -0.74 -6.24
C LEU A 49 0.59 -0.43 -7.59
N HIS A 50 1.23 -1.44 -8.17
CA HIS A 50 1.88 -1.34 -9.47
C HIS A 50 0.99 -1.92 -10.56
N MET A 51 0.47 -1.06 -11.43
CA MET A 51 -0.40 -1.46 -12.53
C MET A 51 0.41 -1.93 -13.74
N ASN A 52 0.00 -3.05 -14.34
CA ASN A 52 0.60 -3.51 -15.59
C ASN A 52 0.02 -2.72 -16.77
N LEU A 53 0.67 -1.61 -17.13
CA LEU A 53 0.25 -0.72 -18.23
C LEU A 53 0.35 -1.36 -19.62
N THR A 54 0.99 -2.52 -19.73
CA THR A 54 1.20 -3.27 -20.98
C THR A 54 0.49 -4.63 -20.99
N THR A 55 -0.47 -4.84 -20.08
CA THR A 55 -1.24 -6.09 -20.01
C THR A 55 -1.86 -6.45 -21.36
N LYS A 56 -1.96 -7.76 -21.66
CA LYS A 56 -2.62 -8.25 -22.88
C LYS A 56 -4.14 -8.05 -22.87
N ASN A 57 -4.75 -7.93 -21.68
CA ASN A 57 -6.16 -7.57 -21.57
C ASN A 57 -6.35 -6.10 -21.99
N GLU A 58 -6.97 -5.88 -23.14
CA GLU A 58 -7.11 -4.54 -23.73
C GLU A 58 -7.97 -3.61 -22.88
N ARG A 59 -9.03 -4.11 -22.26
CA ARG A 59 -9.90 -3.33 -21.37
C ARG A 59 -9.12 -2.85 -20.13
N LEU A 60 -8.42 -3.75 -19.45
CA LEU A 60 -7.59 -3.39 -18.31
C LEU A 60 -6.41 -2.51 -18.71
N ARG A 61 -5.82 -2.75 -19.88
CA ARG A 61 -4.74 -1.90 -20.38
C ARG A 61 -5.23 -0.46 -20.59
N ALA A 62 -6.41 -0.28 -21.20
CA ALA A 62 -7.02 1.03 -21.37
C ALA A 62 -7.27 1.70 -20.02
N LEU A 63 -7.94 1.02 -19.09
CA LEU A 63 -8.24 1.52 -17.75
C LEU A 63 -6.97 1.90 -16.96
N PHE A 64 -5.96 1.04 -16.92
CA PHE A 64 -4.72 1.30 -16.18
C PHE A 64 -3.91 2.48 -16.73
N ASN A 65 -4.05 2.79 -18.02
CA ASN A 65 -3.41 3.95 -18.63
C ASN A 65 -4.17 5.25 -18.37
N GLU A 66 -5.43 5.19 -17.92
CA GLU A 66 -6.17 6.39 -17.53
C GLU A 66 -5.56 6.99 -16.24
N ARG A 67 -5.23 8.29 -16.31
CA ARG A 67 -4.69 9.01 -15.16
C ARG A 67 -5.68 9.04 -14.01
N ASP A 68 -6.94 9.31 -14.31
CA ASP A 68 -7.99 9.49 -13.32
C ASP A 68 -8.33 8.17 -12.60
N PHE A 69 -8.19 7.02 -13.28
CA PHE A 69 -8.23 5.72 -12.62
C PHE A 69 -7.13 5.56 -11.56
N ARG A 70 -5.89 5.94 -11.88
CA ARG A 70 -4.77 5.87 -10.92
C ARG A 70 -4.93 6.86 -9.77
N LEU A 71 -5.54 8.02 -10.02
CA LEU A 71 -5.90 8.96 -8.96
C LEU A 71 -7.01 8.41 -8.07
N ALA A 72 -8.05 7.81 -8.64
CA ALA A 72 -9.10 7.13 -7.88
C ALA A 72 -8.51 6.08 -6.95
N CYS A 73 -7.57 5.25 -7.45
CA CYS A 73 -6.84 4.29 -6.62
C CYS A 73 -6.00 4.94 -5.50
N SER A 74 -5.54 6.18 -5.68
CA SER A 74 -4.86 6.91 -4.60
C SER A 74 -5.82 7.43 -3.56
N TYR A 75 -6.97 7.98 -3.97
CA TYR A 75 -7.98 8.54 -3.06
C TYR A 75 -8.75 7.46 -2.28
N MET A 76 -8.96 6.27 -2.85
CA MET A 76 -9.64 5.18 -2.14
C MET A 76 -8.84 4.59 -0.98
N PHE A 77 -7.51 4.79 -0.95
CA PHE A 77 -6.63 4.13 0.00
C PHE A 77 -6.45 4.94 1.28
N ASN A 78 -6.96 4.43 2.41
CA ASN A 78 -6.79 5.03 3.73
C ASN A 78 -5.38 4.73 4.27
N ARG A 79 -4.46 5.67 4.06
CA ARG A 79 -3.06 5.53 4.45
C ARG A 79 -2.85 5.60 5.96
N GLU A 80 -3.71 6.32 6.67
CA GLU A 80 -3.63 6.42 8.13
C GLU A 80 -4.02 5.10 8.78
N GLU A 81 -5.14 4.53 8.35
CA GLU A 81 -5.57 3.21 8.79
C GLU A 81 -4.53 2.12 8.45
N TYR A 82 -3.96 2.18 7.26
CA TYR A 82 -2.91 1.27 6.84
C TYR A 82 -1.65 1.38 7.71
N LEU A 83 -1.21 2.61 8.05
CA LEU A 83 -0.08 2.82 8.94
C LEU A 83 -0.36 2.29 10.35
N GLU A 84 -1.55 2.53 10.86
CA GLU A 84 -1.93 2.03 12.19
C GLU A 84 -1.92 0.50 12.22
N PHE A 85 -2.52 -0.13 11.22
CA PHE A 85 -2.68 -1.59 11.20
C PHE A 85 -1.40 -2.37 10.89
N ILE A 86 -0.58 -1.86 9.96
CA ILE A 86 0.60 -2.59 9.45
C ILE A 86 1.89 -2.12 10.11
N TYR A 87 1.93 -0.86 10.54
CA TYR A 87 3.14 -0.22 11.05
C TYR A 87 2.97 0.36 12.47
N GLU A 88 1.89 -0.01 13.19
CA GLU A 88 1.63 0.45 14.57
C GLU A 88 1.71 2.00 14.70
N GLY A 89 1.26 2.73 13.67
CA GLY A 89 1.34 4.18 13.61
C GLY A 89 2.72 4.75 13.23
N PHE A 90 3.73 3.91 13.02
CA PHE A 90 5.06 4.39 12.62
C PHE A 90 5.13 4.68 11.13
N GLY A 91 5.47 5.92 10.79
CA GLY A 91 5.69 6.34 9.42
C GLY A 91 4.96 7.64 9.06
N THR A 92 5.14 8.07 7.84
CA THR A 92 4.45 9.24 7.28
C THR A 92 3.98 8.87 5.88
N PRO A 93 2.68 9.06 5.56
CA PRO A 93 2.17 8.81 4.22
C PRO A 93 2.90 9.65 3.18
N LYS A 94 3.37 9.03 2.13
CA LYS A 94 4.04 9.68 1.00
C LYS A 94 3.71 8.94 -0.28
N GLN A 95 3.74 9.65 -1.40
CA GLN A 95 3.84 8.99 -2.70
C GLN A 95 5.25 8.44 -2.89
N TYR A 96 5.40 7.50 -3.85
CA TYR A 96 6.70 6.93 -4.16
C TYR A 96 7.67 8.00 -4.69
N THR A 97 8.65 8.32 -3.90
CA THR A 97 9.69 9.33 -4.19
C THR A 97 10.98 8.93 -3.49
N PRO A 98 12.14 9.38 -3.96
CA PRO A 98 13.38 9.30 -3.18
C PRO A 98 13.20 9.88 -1.76
N PRO A 99 13.96 9.40 -0.76
CA PRO A 99 13.84 9.88 0.61
C PRO A 99 14.20 11.36 0.73
N GLU A 100 13.66 12.02 1.74
CA GLU A 100 14.11 13.35 2.15
C GLU A 100 15.63 13.34 2.37
N GLY A 101 16.31 14.39 1.90
CA GLY A 101 17.78 14.44 1.90
C GLY A 101 18.43 13.89 0.63
N SER A 102 17.70 13.18 -0.24
CA SER A 102 18.18 12.89 -1.60
C SER A 102 18.12 14.14 -2.48
N PRO A 103 19.11 14.38 -3.33
CA PRO A 103 19.05 15.49 -4.30
C PRO A 103 17.94 15.33 -5.34
N LEU A 104 17.34 14.13 -5.42
CA LEU A 104 16.22 13.80 -6.31
C LEU A 104 14.86 13.86 -5.59
N TYR A 105 14.82 14.24 -4.32
CA TYR A 105 13.55 14.40 -3.58
C TYR A 105 12.72 15.53 -4.18
N TYR A 106 11.44 15.23 -4.42
CA TYR A 106 10.50 16.21 -4.93
C TYR A 106 9.26 16.27 -4.02
N GLU A 107 9.24 17.24 -3.14
CA GLU A 107 8.23 17.41 -2.09
C GLU A 107 6.79 17.46 -2.65
N LYS A 108 6.58 18.16 -3.75
CA LYS A 108 5.25 18.28 -4.38
C LYS A 108 4.72 16.93 -4.84
N LEU A 109 5.60 16.04 -5.34
CA LEU A 109 5.20 14.67 -5.70
C LEU A 109 4.96 13.84 -4.44
N ALA A 110 5.86 13.94 -3.47
CA ALA A 110 5.78 13.19 -2.23
C ALA A 110 4.45 13.37 -1.49
N ASN A 111 3.86 14.56 -1.57
CA ASN A 111 2.64 14.93 -0.85
C ASN A 111 1.39 15.04 -1.76
N ALA A 112 1.46 14.60 -3.02
CA ALA A 112 0.34 14.70 -3.94
C ALA A 112 -0.68 13.57 -3.73
N TYR A 113 -1.98 13.89 -3.74
CA TYR A 113 -3.08 12.91 -3.77
C TYR A 113 -3.01 11.87 -2.65
N LEU A 114 -2.68 12.29 -1.43
CA LEU A 114 -2.57 11.42 -0.26
C LEU A 114 -3.87 11.29 0.52
N GLU A 115 -4.81 12.18 0.29
CA GLU A 115 -6.08 12.26 0.98
C GLU A 115 -6.87 10.96 0.80
N TYR A 116 -7.55 10.52 1.85
CA TYR A 116 -8.55 9.47 1.75
C TYR A 116 -9.90 10.11 1.42
N ASP A 117 -10.38 9.88 0.21
CA ASP A 117 -11.61 10.47 -0.33
C ASP A 117 -12.28 9.48 -1.31
N PRO A 118 -13.03 8.49 -0.79
CA PRO A 118 -13.73 7.52 -1.63
C PRO A 118 -14.79 8.15 -2.54
N ASP A 119 -15.41 9.26 -2.13
CA ASP A 119 -16.40 9.96 -2.94
C ASP A 119 -15.73 10.53 -4.20
N LYS A 120 -14.57 11.16 -4.02
CA LYS A 120 -13.76 11.62 -5.14
C LYS A 120 -13.26 10.50 -6.03
N ALA A 121 -12.89 9.38 -5.45
CA ALA A 121 -12.51 8.20 -6.23
C ALA A 121 -13.67 7.72 -7.12
N ASN A 122 -14.88 7.65 -6.56
CA ASN A 122 -16.10 7.31 -7.29
C ASN A 122 -16.41 8.34 -8.40
N GLU A 123 -16.32 9.65 -8.12
CA GLU A 123 -16.52 10.70 -9.14
C GLU A 123 -15.56 10.54 -10.32
N LEU A 124 -14.29 10.23 -10.07
CA LEU A 124 -13.30 10.03 -11.13
C LEU A 124 -13.62 8.81 -11.99
N LEU A 125 -14.05 7.71 -11.38
CA LEU A 125 -14.44 6.49 -12.10
C LEU A 125 -15.72 6.68 -12.90
N ASP A 126 -16.70 7.40 -12.36
CA ASP A 126 -17.92 7.76 -13.07
C ASP A 126 -17.62 8.67 -14.29
N GLY A 127 -16.68 9.63 -14.12
CA GLY A 127 -16.19 10.49 -15.18
C GLY A 127 -15.49 9.75 -16.31
N LEU A 128 -14.90 8.60 -16.04
CA LEU A 128 -14.32 7.68 -17.04
C LEU A 128 -15.37 6.78 -17.71
N GLY A 129 -16.65 6.86 -17.30
CA GLY A 129 -17.75 6.08 -17.85
C GLY A 129 -18.06 4.78 -17.09
N TYR A 130 -17.38 4.49 -15.98
CA TYR A 130 -17.59 3.28 -15.16
C TYR A 130 -18.69 3.50 -14.09
N SER A 131 -19.75 4.25 -14.38
CA SER A 131 -20.82 4.56 -13.40
C SER A 131 -21.81 3.43 -13.20
N GLU A 132 -21.96 2.52 -14.14
CA GLU A 132 -22.88 1.38 -14.02
C GLU A 132 -22.33 0.31 -13.10
N ARG A 133 -23.24 -0.31 -12.31
CA ARG A 133 -22.91 -1.39 -11.38
C ARG A 133 -23.82 -2.60 -11.60
N ASP A 134 -23.29 -3.78 -11.35
CA ASP A 134 -24.07 -5.03 -11.38
C ASP A 134 -24.95 -5.19 -10.11
N SER A 135 -25.70 -6.31 -10.05
CA SER A 135 -26.60 -6.60 -8.91
C SER A 135 -25.90 -6.74 -7.55
N ASP A 136 -24.59 -6.99 -7.56
CA ASP A 136 -23.77 -7.14 -6.36
C ASP A 136 -23.07 -5.82 -5.98
N GLY A 137 -23.30 -4.74 -6.77
CA GLY A 137 -22.75 -3.42 -6.55
C GLY A 137 -21.38 -3.17 -7.18
N TYR A 138 -20.83 -4.11 -7.95
CA TYR A 138 -19.54 -3.93 -8.61
C TYR A 138 -19.66 -3.21 -9.95
N ARG A 139 -18.69 -2.36 -10.26
CA ARG A 139 -18.63 -1.63 -11.53
C ARG A 139 -18.49 -2.59 -12.72
N VAL A 140 -19.18 -2.27 -13.82
CA VAL A 140 -19.09 -2.99 -15.07
C VAL A 140 -18.37 -2.17 -16.14
N TYR A 141 -17.86 -2.85 -17.16
CA TYR A 141 -17.22 -2.15 -18.29
C TYR A 141 -18.23 -1.31 -19.07
N PRO A 142 -17.84 -0.07 -19.52
CA PRO A 142 -18.74 0.85 -20.21
C PRO A 142 -18.99 0.48 -21.69
N ASP A 143 -18.63 -0.73 -22.11
CA ASP A 143 -18.80 -1.23 -23.48
C ASP A 143 -20.15 -1.91 -23.73
N GLY A 144 -21.05 -1.91 -22.76
CA GLY A 144 -22.37 -2.50 -22.85
C GLY A 144 -22.38 -4.04 -22.71
N SER A 145 -21.26 -4.67 -22.37
CA SER A 145 -21.18 -6.12 -22.15
C SER A 145 -21.86 -6.58 -20.86
N GLY A 146 -21.93 -5.69 -19.86
CA GLY A 146 -22.35 -6.03 -18.50
C GLY A 146 -21.28 -6.82 -17.73
N ASP A 147 -20.10 -7.01 -18.31
CA ASP A 147 -19.00 -7.70 -17.63
C ASP A 147 -18.45 -6.87 -16.47
N ARG A 148 -18.26 -7.50 -15.32
CA ARG A 148 -17.67 -6.89 -14.13
C ARG A 148 -16.21 -6.49 -14.36
N VAL A 149 -15.83 -5.32 -13.89
CA VAL A 149 -14.41 -4.93 -13.82
C VAL A 149 -13.73 -5.78 -12.76
N SER A 150 -12.79 -6.60 -13.17
CA SER A 150 -12.05 -7.50 -12.28
C SER A 150 -10.56 -7.32 -12.45
N ILE A 151 -9.87 -7.05 -11.34
CA ILE A 151 -8.43 -6.83 -11.29
C ILE A 151 -7.78 -7.94 -10.46
N ASN A 152 -6.85 -8.66 -11.07
CA ASN A 152 -6.06 -9.64 -10.35
C ASN A 152 -4.82 -8.99 -9.75
N TYR A 153 -4.73 -9.02 -8.43
CA TYR A 153 -3.58 -8.51 -7.69
C TYR A 153 -2.61 -9.64 -7.35
N LEU A 154 -1.34 -9.47 -7.71
CA LEU A 154 -0.26 -10.37 -7.34
C LEU A 154 0.51 -9.78 -6.15
N ALA A 155 0.34 -10.38 -4.99
CA ALA A 155 1.15 -10.05 -3.82
C ALA A 155 2.52 -10.75 -3.90
N ILE A 156 3.59 -9.98 -3.79
CA ILE A 156 4.96 -10.51 -3.90
C ILE A 156 5.42 -11.17 -2.59
N ASN A 157 4.84 -10.75 -1.46
CA ASN A 157 5.20 -11.26 -0.14
C ASN A 157 4.09 -12.13 0.44
N ILE A 158 4.44 -13.30 0.95
CA ILE A 158 3.50 -14.22 1.61
C ILE A 158 2.85 -13.62 2.88
N ASN A 159 3.51 -12.64 3.50
CA ASN A 159 3.00 -11.93 4.68
C ASN A 159 2.10 -10.73 4.31
N ALA A 160 1.83 -10.52 3.02
CA ALA A 160 1.01 -9.41 2.54
C ALA A 160 -0.51 -9.68 2.61
N THR A 161 -0.96 -10.73 3.32
CA THR A 161 -2.38 -11.11 3.39
C THR A 161 -3.24 -9.95 3.91
N GLN A 162 -2.89 -9.36 5.04
CA GLN A 162 -3.63 -8.24 5.62
C GLN A 162 -3.68 -7.02 4.67
N THR A 163 -2.54 -6.64 4.11
CA THR A 163 -2.47 -5.55 3.11
C THR A 163 -3.34 -5.84 1.90
N THR A 164 -3.37 -7.09 1.43
CA THR A 164 -4.14 -7.49 0.26
C THR A 164 -5.64 -7.48 0.55
N GLU A 165 -6.04 -7.92 1.73
CA GLU A 165 -7.44 -7.88 2.19
C GLU A 165 -7.94 -6.44 2.34
N MET A 166 -7.18 -5.57 3.01
CA MET A 166 -7.50 -4.14 3.10
C MET A 166 -7.64 -3.49 1.71
N LEU A 167 -6.70 -3.78 0.80
CA LEU A 167 -6.76 -3.27 -0.57
C LEU A 167 -8.01 -3.77 -1.31
N ALA A 168 -8.38 -5.04 -1.15
CA ALA A 168 -9.58 -5.60 -1.77
C ALA A 168 -10.87 -4.95 -1.21
N ASP A 169 -10.90 -4.63 0.07
CA ASP A 169 -12.04 -3.94 0.68
C ASP A 169 -12.17 -2.51 0.12
N TYR A 170 -11.08 -1.74 0.05
CA TYR A 170 -11.10 -0.41 -0.56
C TYR A 170 -11.55 -0.45 -2.04
N PHE A 171 -11.16 -1.46 -2.81
CA PHE A 171 -11.64 -1.62 -4.19
C PHE A 171 -13.13 -1.97 -4.28
N ARG A 172 -13.74 -2.56 -3.24
CA ARG A 172 -15.19 -2.80 -3.22
C ARG A 172 -16.00 -1.55 -2.97
N ASP A 173 -15.42 -0.56 -2.28
CA ASP A 173 -16.11 0.65 -1.87
C ASP A 173 -16.24 1.66 -3.03
N ILE A 174 -15.46 1.49 -4.08
CA ILE A 174 -15.45 2.36 -5.26
C ILE A 174 -15.86 1.59 -6.51
#